data_4c3fab03b1e41a88e30d9294bb0393b2
#
_entry.id   4c3fab03b1e41a88e30d9294bb0393b2
#
_cell.length_a   1.000
_cell.length_b   1.000
_cell.length_c   1.000
_cell.angle_alpha   90.00
_cell.angle_beta   90.00
_cell.angle_gamma   90.00
#
_symmetry.space_group_name_H-M   'P 1'
#
loop_
_entity.id
_entity.type
_entity.pdbx_description
1 polymer ?
#
loop_
_entity_poly.entity_id
_entity_poly.type
_entity_poly.pdbx_seq_one_letter_code
_entity_poly.pdbx_strand_id
1 'polypeptide(L)'
;TITSSIAVARKTQVAVSTIDPVFIEEKLGNQEFPEILKSTPSVTASKVGGGYGDSEITLRGFAAANVAVMINGVPMNDMEWGGIYWSNWQGLLDVTRSMQVQRGMGASKLSTPSVGGSINVLTNSLETKRGGGVYYGIGNDGRNKISFNISSGMTDKGWAFSILGSRDWGDGYVYGTAYESYSWFINVAKRIGDNHSISLTATGAPQNHYKRYDKLTIAEWEKQKKVGIGAGY
;
A
#
# COMPACT_ATOMS: atom_id res chain seq x y z
N THR A 1 12.76 -12.65 17.92
CA THR A 1 11.80 -12.16 16.91
C THR A 1 12.48 -12.33 15.57
N ILE A 2 12.02 -13.24 14.73
CA ILE A 2 12.38 -13.21 13.31
C ILE A 2 11.58 -12.05 12.73
N THR A 3 12.04 -10.87 13.00
CA THR A 3 11.76 -9.74 12.14
C THR A 3 12.41 -10.13 10.81
N SER A 4 11.61 -10.30 9.77
CA SER A 4 12.11 -10.33 8.41
C SER A 4 13.25 -9.34 8.35
N SER A 5 14.45 -9.76 7.99
CA SER A 5 15.68 -9.03 8.29
C SER A 5 15.61 -7.63 7.70
N ILE A 6 15.28 -6.73 8.57
CA ILE A 6 15.22 -5.32 8.31
C ILE A 6 16.65 -4.89 7.97
N ALA A 7 16.85 -4.37 6.78
CA ALA A 7 18.13 -3.78 6.42
C ALA A 7 18.40 -2.60 7.37
N VAL A 8 19.53 -2.63 8.04
CA VAL A 8 19.89 -1.56 8.99
C VAL A 8 20.66 -0.51 8.21
N ALA A 9 20.14 0.72 8.19
CA ALA A 9 20.82 1.85 7.58
C ALA A 9 22.26 1.98 8.08
N ARG A 10 23.21 2.18 7.15
CA ARG A 10 24.66 2.26 7.40
C ARG A 10 25.38 0.95 7.83
N LYS A 11 24.64 -0.12 8.09
CA LYS A 11 25.23 -1.45 8.36
C LYS A 11 25.07 -2.40 7.20
N THR A 12 24.03 -2.20 6.38
CA THR A 12 23.80 -2.97 5.16
C THR A 12 24.42 -2.22 4.00
N GLN A 13 25.14 -2.91 3.11
CA GLN A 13 25.85 -2.31 1.97
C GLN A 13 24.93 -1.84 0.83
N VAL A 14 23.67 -1.59 1.11
CA VAL A 14 22.67 -1.16 0.15
C VAL A 14 21.99 0.13 0.62
N ALA A 15 21.57 0.94 -0.35
CA ALA A 15 20.83 2.15 -0.06
C ALA A 15 19.41 1.81 0.39
N VAL A 16 19.11 2.03 1.66
CA VAL A 16 17.81 1.76 2.28
C VAL A 16 17.20 3.04 2.78
N SER A 17 15.91 3.22 2.53
CA SER A 17 15.10 4.25 3.19
C SER A 17 14.04 3.56 4.03
N THR A 18 13.92 3.97 5.28
CA THR A 18 12.85 3.53 6.17
C THR A 18 11.84 4.67 6.31
N ILE A 19 10.58 4.33 6.14
CA ILE A 19 9.44 5.25 6.31
C ILE A 19 8.81 4.87 7.64
N ASP A 20 8.87 5.81 8.57
CA ASP A 20 8.43 5.62 9.95
C ASP A 20 6.91 5.73 10.10
N PRO A 21 6.33 5.16 11.17
CA PRO A 21 4.89 5.23 11.44
C PRO A 21 4.37 6.67 11.52
N VAL A 22 5.12 7.56 12.14
CA VAL A 22 4.74 8.98 12.28
C VAL A 22 4.59 9.64 10.91
N PHE A 23 5.54 9.40 10.01
CA PHE A 23 5.47 9.92 8.65
C PHE A 23 4.27 9.35 7.88
N ILE A 24 3.98 8.05 8.06
CA ILE A 24 2.81 7.41 7.43
C ILE A 24 1.54 8.06 7.94
N GLU A 25 1.39 8.24 9.26
CA GLU A 25 0.21 8.84 9.88
C GLU A 25 -0.02 10.29 9.42
N GLU A 26 1.04 11.10 9.39
CA GLU A 26 0.99 12.50 8.94
C GLU A 26 0.65 12.65 7.45
N LYS A 27 1.14 11.75 6.60
CA LYS A 27 0.98 11.83 5.15
C LYS A 27 -0.17 10.99 4.59
N LEU A 28 -0.63 10.00 5.37
CA LEU A 28 -1.64 9.05 4.91
C LEU A 28 -2.89 9.77 4.40
N GLY A 29 -3.53 10.57 5.23
CA GLY A 29 -4.77 11.23 4.86
C GLY A 29 -5.66 10.31 4.02
N ASN A 30 -6.08 10.81 2.86
CA ASN A 30 -6.81 10.04 1.84
C ASN A 30 -5.89 9.54 0.71
N GLN A 31 -4.57 9.50 0.89
CA GLN A 31 -3.63 9.08 -0.17
C GLN A 31 -3.66 7.55 -0.36
N GLU A 32 -3.37 7.14 -1.59
CA GLU A 32 -3.15 5.74 -1.90
C GLU A 32 -1.73 5.29 -1.51
N PHE A 33 -1.53 3.99 -1.34
CA PHE A 33 -0.25 3.43 -0.92
C PHE A 33 0.96 3.94 -1.73
N PRO A 34 0.93 3.97 -3.08
CA PRO A 34 2.07 4.45 -3.86
C PRO A 34 2.40 5.92 -3.65
N GLU A 35 1.40 6.75 -3.31
CA GLU A 35 1.60 8.19 -3.18
C GLU A 35 2.47 8.56 -1.98
N ILE A 36 2.43 7.80 -0.90
CA ILE A 36 3.28 8.02 0.28
C ILE A 36 4.76 7.81 -0.08
N LEU A 37 5.04 6.95 -1.03
CA LEU A 37 6.40 6.66 -1.47
C LEU A 37 7.02 7.75 -2.34
N LYS A 38 6.25 8.73 -2.83
CA LYS A 38 6.74 9.84 -3.69
C LYS A 38 7.86 10.65 -3.07
N SER A 39 7.89 10.76 -1.75
CA SER A 39 8.95 11.48 -1.03
C SER A 39 10.22 10.63 -0.83
N THR A 40 10.20 9.35 -1.19
CA THR A 40 11.35 8.47 -1.07
C THR A 40 12.31 8.67 -2.24
N PRO A 41 13.60 8.90 -2.02
CA PRO A 41 14.55 9.09 -3.10
C PRO A 41 14.53 7.93 -4.10
N SER A 42 14.55 8.27 -5.38
CA SER A 42 14.54 7.33 -6.53
C SER A 42 13.22 6.56 -6.71
N VAL A 43 12.16 6.90 -6.01
CA VAL A 43 10.82 6.37 -6.24
C VAL A 43 10.02 7.40 -7.02
N THR A 44 9.39 6.96 -8.10
CA THR A 44 8.36 7.72 -8.79
C THR A 44 7.05 6.96 -8.68
N ALA A 45 6.01 7.62 -8.21
CA ALA A 45 4.67 7.06 -8.16
C ALA A 45 3.71 7.98 -8.91
N SER A 46 2.90 7.43 -9.78
CA SER A 46 1.93 8.16 -10.58
C SER A 46 0.60 7.43 -10.61
N LYS A 47 -0.50 8.18 -10.65
CA LYS A 47 -1.82 7.62 -10.92
C LYS A 47 -1.95 7.37 -12.42
N VAL A 48 -2.47 6.21 -12.77
CA VAL A 48 -2.72 5.80 -14.16
C VAL A 48 -4.22 5.85 -14.41
N GLY A 49 -4.63 6.35 -15.58
CA GLY A 49 -6.03 6.35 -15.99
C GLY A 49 -6.96 7.28 -15.19
N GLY A 50 -6.44 8.06 -14.24
CA GLY A 50 -7.23 8.96 -13.40
C GLY A 50 -8.19 8.26 -12.43
N GLY A 51 -8.13 6.93 -12.35
CA GLY A 51 -8.99 6.11 -11.53
C GLY A 51 -8.39 5.79 -10.16
N TYR A 52 -9.22 5.22 -9.32
CA TYR A 52 -8.88 4.76 -7.99
C TYR A 52 -8.06 3.45 -8.05
N GLY A 53 -7.00 3.38 -7.24
CA GLY A 53 -6.19 2.18 -7.09
C GLY A 53 -5.26 1.85 -8.26
N ASP A 54 -5.18 2.70 -9.28
CA ASP A 54 -4.37 2.50 -10.47
C ASP A 54 -3.08 3.31 -10.42
N SER A 55 -2.30 3.08 -9.41
CA SER A 55 -1.00 3.73 -9.29
C SER A 55 0.12 2.83 -9.80
N GLU A 56 1.06 3.42 -10.52
CA GLU A 56 2.32 2.78 -10.89
C GLU A 56 3.46 3.29 -10.02
N ILE A 57 4.35 2.39 -9.66
CA ILE A 57 5.62 2.72 -8.99
C ILE A 57 6.76 2.34 -9.90
N THR A 58 7.73 3.25 -10.03
CA THR A 58 9.05 2.91 -10.56
C THR A 58 10.10 3.15 -9.47
N LEU A 59 11.11 2.33 -9.43
CA LEU A 59 12.24 2.46 -8.51
C LEU A 59 13.54 2.49 -9.32
N ARG A 60 14.25 3.62 -9.24
CA ARG A 60 15.43 3.88 -10.09
C ARG A 60 15.14 3.77 -11.59
N GLY A 61 13.93 4.10 -12.03
CA GLY A 61 13.50 3.95 -13.42
C GLY A 61 13.08 2.54 -13.82
N PHE A 62 13.24 1.54 -12.94
CA PHE A 62 12.74 0.19 -13.21
C PHE A 62 11.23 0.13 -12.96
N ALA A 63 10.51 -0.47 -13.90
CA ALA A 63 9.07 -0.67 -13.81
C ALA A 63 8.70 -1.65 -12.68
N ALA A 64 7.43 -1.64 -12.28
CA ALA A 64 6.89 -2.42 -11.16
C ALA A 64 7.24 -3.91 -11.22
N ALA A 65 7.28 -4.51 -12.42
CA ALA A 65 7.65 -5.91 -12.62
C ALA A 65 9.10 -6.24 -12.19
N ASN A 66 9.96 -5.23 -12.09
CA ASN A 66 11.35 -5.38 -11.67
C ASN A 66 11.60 -4.91 -10.23
N VAL A 67 10.54 -4.67 -9.48
CA VAL A 67 10.58 -4.24 -8.08
C VAL A 67 9.84 -5.27 -7.22
N ALA A 68 10.53 -5.90 -6.29
CA ALA A 68 9.90 -6.83 -5.36
C ALA A 68 9.09 -6.05 -4.33
N VAL A 69 7.81 -6.36 -4.19
CA VAL A 69 6.96 -5.83 -3.14
C VAL A 69 6.59 -6.94 -2.19
N MET A 70 6.78 -6.69 -0.90
CA MET A 70 6.57 -7.68 0.14
C MET A 70 5.70 -7.11 1.27
N ILE A 71 4.88 -7.95 1.87
CA ILE A 71 4.18 -7.66 3.11
C ILE A 71 4.68 -8.65 4.17
N ASN A 72 5.28 -8.11 5.23
CA ASN A 72 5.91 -8.93 6.29
C ASN A 72 6.92 -9.95 5.74
N GLY A 73 7.60 -9.62 4.64
CA GLY A 73 8.57 -10.49 3.99
C GLY A 73 7.99 -11.51 3.00
N VAL A 74 6.67 -11.56 2.83
CA VAL A 74 6.01 -12.43 1.85
C VAL A 74 5.87 -11.66 0.53
N PRO A 75 6.36 -12.19 -0.60
CA PRO A 75 6.23 -11.57 -1.91
C PRO A 75 4.77 -11.44 -2.35
N MET A 76 4.41 -10.28 -2.89
CA MET A 76 3.05 -9.94 -3.33
C MET A 76 2.95 -9.65 -4.82
N ASN A 77 4.07 -9.75 -5.55
CA ASN A 77 4.06 -9.55 -6.98
C ASN A 77 3.20 -10.60 -7.68
N ASP A 78 2.43 -10.15 -8.63
CA ASP A 78 1.62 -11.01 -9.50
C ASP A 78 2.52 -11.99 -10.27
N MET A 79 2.11 -13.24 -10.35
CA MET A 79 2.92 -14.32 -10.95
C MET A 79 2.92 -14.28 -12.48
N GLU A 80 1.96 -13.60 -13.09
CA GLU A 80 1.81 -13.53 -14.54
C GLU A 80 2.65 -12.39 -15.13
N TRP A 81 2.49 -11.15 -14.61
CA TRP A 81 3.18 -9.98 -15.16
C TRP A 81 4.26 -9.38 -14.25
N GLY A 82 4.42 -9.91 -13.04
CA GLY A 82 5.49 -9.57 -12.12
C GLY A 82 5.29 -8.29 -11.29
N GLY A 83 4.28 -7.51 -11.55
CA GLY A 83 4.00 -6.28 -10.81
C GLY A 83 3.01 -6.48 -9.66
N ILE A 84 2.38 -5.40 -9.22
CA ILE A 84 1.37 -5.44 -8.16
C ILE A 84 0.17 -4.58 -8.53
N TYR A 85 -1.03 -5.10 -8.29
CA TYR A 85 -2.27 -4.34 -8.37
C TYR A 85 -2.56 -3.68 -7.02
N TRP A 86 -2.25 -2.40 -6.91
CA TRP A 86 -2.39 -1.66 -5.65
C TRP A 86 -3.84 -1.57 -5.16
N SER A 87 -4.80 -1.64 -6.08
CA SER A 87 -6.22 -1.70 -5.75
C SER A 87 -6.59 -2.89 -4.86
N ASN A 88 -5.87 -4.01 -4.97
CA ASN A 88 -6.09 -5.19 -4.13
C ASN A 88 -5.58 -5.02 -2.68
N TRP A 89 -4.84 -3.95 -2.41
CA TRP A 89 -4.18 -3.70 -1.12
C TRP A 89 -4.65 -2.40 -0.47
N GLN A 90 -5.88 -2.00 -0.74
CA GLN A 90 -6.49 -0.85 -0.10
C GLN A 90 -6.60 -1.07 1.40
N GLY A 91 -6.41 0.01 2.17
CA GLY A 91 -6.36 -0.08 3.64
C GLY A 91 -5.06 -0.66 4.22
N LEU A 92 -4.13 -1.16 3.38
CA LEU A 92 -2.84 -1.66 3.86
C LEU A 92 -2.06 -0.60 4.64
N LEU A 93 -2.15 0.67 4.21
CA LEU A 93 -1.50 1.78 4.91
C LEU A 93 -2.02 2.01 6.32
N ASP A 94 -3.31 1.81 6.53
CA ASP A 94 -3.95 2.02 7.84
C ASP A 94 -3.44 1.03 8.91
N VAL A 95 -2.82 -0.08 8.46
CA VAL A 95 -2.20 -1.10 9.33
C VAL A 95 -0.68 -1.14 9.19
N THR A 96 -0.11 -0.30 8.34
CA THR A 96 1.33 -0.28 8.10
C THR A 96 2.06 0.39 9.26
N ARG A 97 2.96 -0.34 9.88
CA ARG A 97 3.84 0.18 10.93
C ARG A 97 5.05 0.92 10.35
N SER A 98 5.66 0.35 9.34
CA SER A 98 6.79 0.96 8.65
C SER A 98 6.96 0.35 7.27
N MET A 99 7.64 1.07 6.41
CA MET A 99 8.03 0.56 5.10
C MET A 99 9.53 0.70 4.93
N GLN A 100 10.13 -0.27 4.29
CA GLN A 100 11.53 -0.22 3.88
C GLN A 100 11.63 -0.28 2.37
N VAL A 101 12.30 0.70 1.79
CA VAL A 101 12.60 0.77 0.37
C VAL A 101 14.10 0.54 0.20
N GLN A 102 14.46 -0.61 -0.32
CA GLN A 102 15.83 -0.97 -0.68
C GLN A 102 16.02 -0.71 -2.17
N ARG A 103 17.05 0.05 -2.51
CA ARG A 103 17.34 0.47 -3.89
C ARG A 103 18.46 -0.36 -4.51
N GLY A 104 18.17 -0.99 -5.64
CA GLY A 104 19.12 -1.81 -6.40
C GLY A 104 19.22 -3.25 -5.90
N MET A 105 20.02 -4.03 -6.59
CA MET A 105 20.32 -5.40 -6.24
C MET A 105 21.12 -5.41 -4.94
N GLY A 106 20.47 -5.72 -3.85
CA GLY A 106 21.12 -6.00 -2.58
C GLY A 106 21.05 -7.48 -2.28
N ALA A 107 21.87 -7.91 -1.32
CA ALA A 107 21.70 -9.23 -0.72
C ALA A 107 20.37 -9.22 0.02
N SER A 108 19.28 -9.45 -0.73
CA SER A 108 17.97 -9.69 -0.13
C SER A 108 18.07 -11.05 0.56
N LYS A 109 17.90 -11.06 1.87
CA LYS A 109 17.65 -12.32 2.60
C LYS A 109 16.27 -12.87 2.27
N LEU A 110 15.47 -12.12 1.57
CA LEU A 110 14.15 -12.46 1.09
C LEU A 110 14.29 -12.92 -0.37
N SER A 111 13.69 -14.03 -0.68
CA SER A 111 13.97 -14.89 -1.83
C SER A 111 13.59 -14.34 -3.21
N THR A 112 13.09 -13.11 -3.32
CA THR A 112 12.67 -12.56 -4.62
C THR A 112 13.76 -11.64 -5.16
N PRO A 113 14.53 -12.08 -6.16
CA PRO A 113 15.50 -11.22 -6.80
C PRO A 113 14.78 -10.12 -7.58
N SER A 114 15.24 -8.89 -7.44
CA SER A 114 14.71 -7.77 -8.19
C SER A 114 15.82 -6.78 -8.51
N VAL A 115 15.87 -6.39 -9.77
CA VAL A 115 16.94 -5.52 -10.30
C VAL A 115 16.75 -4.07 -9.81
N GLY A 116 15.51 -3.61 -9.75
CA GLY A 116 15.17 -2.25 -9.31
C GLY A 116 15.37 -2.05 -7.82
N GLY A 117 15.08 -3.07 -7.05
CA GLY A 117 15.09 -3.02 -5.58
C GLY A 117 13.87 -3.68 -4.97
N SER A 118 13.64 -3.44 -3.68
CA SER A 118 12.51 -4.01 -2.98
C SER A 118 11.80 -3.01 -2.08
N ILE A 119 10.50 -3.21 -1.91
CA ILE A 119 9.65 -2.47 -0.97
C ILE A 119 9.09 -3.52 -0.01
N ASN A 120 9.41 -3.40 1.26
CA ASN A 120 8.87 -4.28 2.31
C ASN A 120 7.98 -3.49 3.25
N VAL A 121 6.72 -3.88 3.30
CA VAL A 121 5.69 -3.29 4.16
C VAL A 121 5.59 -4.13 5.42
N LEU A 122 5.77 -3.49 6.56
CA LEU A 122 5.62 -4.13 7.86
C LEU A 122 4.30 -3.69 8.47
N THR A 123 3.40 -4.61 8.65
CA THR A 123 2.11 -4.36 9.29
C THR A 123 2.23 -4.46 10.81
N ASN A 124 1.18 -4.09 11.49
CA ASN A 124 1.12 -4.17 12.94
C ASN A 124 1.50 -5.57 13.45
N SER A 125 2.35 -5.62 14.46
CA SER A 125 2.90 -6.83 15.04
C SER A 125 2.60 -6.91 16.55
N LEU A 126 3.20 -7.88 17.21
CA LEU A 126 3.16 -8.07 18.66
C LEU A 126 3.55 -6.83 19.49
N GLU A 127 4.24 -5.86 18.88
CA GLU A 127 4.68 -4.62 19.55
C GLU A 127 3.66 -3.48 19.47
N THR A 128 2.53 -3.69 18.81
CA THR A 128 1.47 -2.67 18.73
C THR A 128 0.94 -2.38 20.13
N LYS A 129 0.88 -1.12 20.50
CA LYS A 129 0.31 -0.69 21.78
C LYS A 129 -1.20 -0.93 21.79
N ARG A 130 -1.75 -1.15 22.99
CA ARG A 130 -3.20 -1.19 23.19
C ARG A 130 -3.81 0.16 22.83
N GLY A 131 -4.84 0.16 22.02
CA GLY A 131 -5.53 1.35 21.60
C GLY A 131 -6.43 1.11 20.40
N GLY A 132 -7.03 2.18 19.93
CA GLY A 132 -7.84 2.17 18.72
C GLY A 132 -8.14 3.59 18.29
N GLY A 133 -8.61 3.74 17.07
CA GLY A 133 -8.96 5.01 16.50
C GLY A 133 -10.06 4.89 15.45
N VAL A 134 -10.68 6.02 15.20
CA VAL A 134 -11.60 6.21 14.08
C VAL A 134 -11.07 7.38 13.26
N TYR A 135 -11.00 7.20 11.98
CA TYR A 135 -10.61 8.23 11.04
C TYR A 135 -11.75 8.48 10.07
N TYR A 136 -12.04 9.75 9.82
CA TYR A 136 -12.90 10.18 8.73
C TYR A 136 -12.21 11.27 7.94
N GLY A 137 -12.12 11.08 6.63
CA GLY A 137 -11.47 12.01 5.71
C GLY A 137 -12.36 12.31 4.52
N ILE A 138 -12.33 13.56 4.09
CA ILE A 138 -12.97 14.05 2.88
C ILE A 138 -11.91 14.54 1.91
N GLY A 139 -12.20 14.49 0.63
CA GLY A 139 -11.29 14.94 -0.42
C GLY A 139 -12.04 15.52 -1.60
N ASN A 140 -11.29 15.89 -2.63
CA ASN A 140 -11.86 16.35 -3.89
C ASN A 140 -12.64 15.22 -4.57
N ASP A 141 -13.47 15.57 -5.54
CA ASP A 141 -14.22 14.64 -6.39
C ASP A 141 -15.12 13.70 -5.58
N GLY A 142 -15.78 14.23 -4.55
CA GLY A 142 -16.70 13.48 -3.69
C GLY A 142 -16.03 12.40 -2.84
N ARG A 143 -14.69 12.38 -2.74
CA ARG A 143 -13.97 11.37 -1.98
C ARG A 143 -14.26 11.45 -0.50
N ASN A 144 -14.61 10.31 0.07
CA ASN A 144 -14.80 10.11 1.49
C ASN A 144 -14.13 8.81 1.92
N LYS A 145 -13.47 8.85 3.07
CA LYS A 145 -12.88 7.66 3.69
C LYS A 145 -13.29 7.61 5.16
N ILE A 146 -13.76 6.46 5.59
CA ILE A 146 -13.95 6.15 7.00
C ILE A 146 -13.16 4.89 7.33
N SER A 147 -12.41 4.92 8.43
CA SER A 147 -11.73 3.73 8.92
C SER A 147 -11.79 3.66 10.44
N PHE A 148 -11.75 2.46 10.95
CA PHE A 148 -11.59 2.20 12.38
C PHE A 148 -10.52 1.13 12.57
N ASN A 149 -9.76 1.25 13.64
CA ASN A 149 -8.80 0.24 14.03
C ASN A 149 -8.88 0.01 15.54
N ILE A 150 -8.57 -1.18 15.96
CA ILE A 150 -8.47 -1.54 17.38
C ILE A 150 -7.34 -2.57 17.57
N SER A 151 -6.56 -2.39 18.61
CA SER A 151 -5.51 -3.31 19.01
C SER A 151 -5.59 -3.59 20.50
N SER A 152 -5.46 -4.84 20.90
CA SER A 152 -5.39 -5.22 22.31
C SER A 152 -4.05 -4.87 22.95
N GLY A 153 -3.02 -4.63 22.15
CA GLY A 153 -1.64 -4.74 22.60
C GLY A 153 -1.28 -6.16 23.01
N MET A 154 -0.09 -6.34 23.55
CA MET A 154 0.33 -7.62 24.13
C MET A 154 -0.35 -7.81 25.49
N THR A 155 -1.10 -8.89 25.63
CA THR A 155 -1.71 -9.32 26.90
C THR A 155 -0.69 -10.04 27.77
N ASP A 156 -0.94 -10.15 29.07
CA ASP A 156 -0.09 -10.88 30.02
C ASP A 156 0.08 -12.36 29.64
N LYS A 157 -0.92 -12.92 28.95
CA LYS A 157 -0.87 -14.29 28.42
C LYS A 157 -0.11 -14.40 27.10
N GLY A 158 0.51 -13.32 26.61
CA GLY A 158 1.29 -13.30 25.38
C GLY A 158 0.46 -13.30 24.08
N TRP A 159 -0.81 -12.94 24.13
CA TRP A 159 -1.65 -12.74 22.95
C TRP A 159 -1.68 -11.29 22.53
N ALA A 160 -1.79 -11.05 21.22
CA ALA A 160 -2.07 -9.74 20.65
C ALA A 160 -3.08 -9.89 19.52
N PHE A 161 -4.03 -8.96 19.45
CA PHE A 161 -5.08 -8.92 18.45
C PHE A 161 -5.13 -7.54 17.84
N SER A 162 -5.29 -7.46 16.52
CA SER A 162 -5.52 -6.20 15.82
C SER A 162 -6.58 -6.39 14.75
N ILE A 163 -7.51 -5.47 14.67
CA ILE A 163 -8.59 -5.45 13.69
C ILE A 163 -8.65 -4.06 13.08
N LEU A 164 -8.86 -4.01 11.77
CA LEU A 164 -9.15 -2.78 11.04
C LEU A 164 -10.29 -3.04 10.06
N GLY A 165 -11.13 -2.04 9.89
CA GLY A 165 -12.11 -1.97 8.83
C GLY A 165 -12.15 -0.57 8.23
N SER A 166 -12.28 -0.45 6.92
CA SER A 166 -12.43 0.83 6.25
C SER A 166 -13.33 0.77 5.03
N ARG A 167 -13.89 1.93 4.68
CA ARG A 167 -14.59 2.19 3.43
C ARG A 167 -14.05 3.47 2.82
N ASP A 168 -13.77 3.45 1.53
CA ASP A 168 -13.31 4.60 0.73
C ASP A 168 -14.17 4.65 -0.54
N TRP A 169 -14.76 5.82 -0.83
CA TRP A 169 -15.64 5.99 -1.99
C TRP A 169 -15.55 7.41 -2.55
N GLY A 170 -15.85 7.57 -3.82
CA GLY A 170 -15.84 8.87 -4.49
C GLY A 170 -16.19 8.77 -5.97
N ASP A 171 -16.34 9.93 -6.59
CA ASP A 171 -16.69 10.04 -8.02
C ASP A 171 -15.47 9.87 -8.94
N GLY A 172 -14.27 10.04 -8.38
CA GLY A 172 -13.01 10.01 -9.13
C GLY A 172 -12.71 11.33 -9.84
N TYR A 173 -11.43 11.57 -10.13
CA TYR A 173 -10.97 12.81 -10.76
C TYR A 173 -11.45 12.95 -12.21
N VAL A 174 -11.55 11.84 -12.93
CA VAL A 174 -12.05 11.80 -14.31
C VAL A 174 -13.49 11.35 -14.30
N TYR A 175 -14.34 12.03 -15.06
CA TYR A 175 -15.75 11.64 -15.18
C TYR A 175 -15.90 10.17 -15.59
N GLY A 176 -16.77 9.44 -14.89
CA GLY A 176 -16.99 8.01 -15.10
C GLY A 176 -15.90 7.12 -14.48
N THR A 177 -15.17 7.59 -13.44
CA THR A 177 -14.21 6.78 -12.67
C THR A 177 -14.62 6.67 -11.21
N ALA A 178 -15.93 6.66 -10.94
CA ALA A 178 -16.46 6.46 -9.60
C ALA A 178 -16.00 5.12 -9.01
N TYR A 179 -15.83 5.08 -7.70
CA TYR A 179 -15.35 3.90 -7.00
C TYR A 179 -15.95 3.77 -5.61
N GLU A 180 -15.98 2.54 -5.16
CA GLU A 180 -16.28 2.17 -3.79
C GLU A 180 -15.41 0.97 -3.39
N SER A 181 -14.72 1.09 -2.29
CA SER A 181 -13.89 0.01 -1.78
C SER A 181 -14.08 -0.17 -0.28
N TYR A 182 -13.96 -1.41 0.14
CA TYR A 182 -13.92 -1.80 1.54
C TYR A 182 -12.58 -2.47 1.79
N SER A 183 -12.05 -2.31 2.98
CA SER A 183 -10.91 -3.11 3.40
C SER A 183 -11.07 -3.58 4.84
N TRP A 184 -10.56 -4.74 5.10
CA TRP A 184 -10.50 -5.31 6.43
C TRP A 184 -9.17 -6.00 6.65
N PHE A 185 -8.72 -5.95 7.88
CA PHE A 185 -7.48 -6.59 8.31
C PHE A 185 -7.68 -7.18 9.70
N ILE A 186 -7.24 -8.40 9.89
CA ILE A 186 -7.26 -9.11 11.17
C ILE A 186 -5.88 -9.71 11.38
N ASN A 187 -5.30 -9.44 12.52
CA ASN A 187 -4.07 -10.08 12.95
C ASN A 187 -4.26 -10.67 14.35
N VAL A 188 -3.85 -11.90 14.50
CA VAL A 188 -3.79 -12.61 15.78
C VAL A 188 -2.38 -13.12 15.96
N ALA A 189 -1.74 -12.76 17.05
CA ALA A 189 -0.39 -13.18 17.32
C ALA A 189 -0.26 -13.73 18.74
N LYS A 190 0.63 -14.71 18.90
CA LYS A 190 0.93 -15.36 20.16
C LYS A 190 2.45 -15.43 20.35
N ARG A 191 2.91 -14.93 21.48
CA ARG A 191 4.27 -15.18 21.97
C ARG A 191 4.30 -16.48 22.78
N ILE A 192 5.23 -17.34 22.48
CA ILE A 192 5.43 -18.65 23.14
C ILE A 192 6.82 -18.63 23.74
N GLY A 193 6.90 -18.40 25.04
CA GLY A 193 8.18 -18.16 25.72
C GLY A 193 8.88 -16.92 25.19
N ASP A 194 10.20 -16.87 25.32
CA ASP A 194 11.00 -15.69 24.95
C ASP A 194 11.47 -15.72 23.50
N ASN A 195 11.51 -16.88 22.86
CA ASN A 195 12.17 -17.09 21.57
C ASN A 195 11.22 -17.39 20.40
N HIS A 196 9.96 -17.69 20.66
CA HIS A 196 9.01 -18.08 19.62
C HIS A 196 7.80 -17.15 19.56
N SER A 197 7.32 -16.92 18.34
CA SER A 197 6.05 -16.26 18.11
C SER A 197 5.36 -16.83 16.89
N ILE A 198 4.06 -16.90 16.93
CA ILE A 198 3.19 -17.26 15.81
C ILE A 198 2.28 -16.09 15.54
N SER A 199 2.11 -15.73 14.28
CA SER A 199 1.17 -14.70 13.85
C SER A 199 0.36 -15.20 12.66
N LEU A 200 -0.94 -15.00 12.74
CA LEU A 200 -1.88 -15.22 11.65
C LEU A 200 -2.42 -13.86 11.21
N THR A 201 -2.28 -13.57 9.93
CA THR A 201 -2.79 -12.34 9.32
C THR A 201 -3.76 -12.71 8.21
N ALA A 202 -4.93 -12.08 8.22
CA ALA A 202 -5.91 -12.13 7.15
C ALA A 202 -6.29 -10.72 6.73
N THR A 203 -6.43 -10.50 5.43
CA THR A 203 -6.81 -9.21 4.86
C THR A 203 -7.66 -9.39 3.63
N GLY A 204 -8.49 -8.41 3.33
CA GLY A 204 -9.27 -8.36 2.10
C GLY A 204 -9.62 -6.93 1.74
N ALA A 205 -9.74 -6.67 0.44
CA ALA A 205 -10.03 -5.36 -0.13
C ALA A 205 -11.07 -5.48 -1.28
N PRO A 206 -12.32 -5.90 -0.97
CA PRO A 206 -13.36 -5.92 -1.99
C PRO A 206 -13.65 -4.50 -2.48
N GLN A 207 -13.75 -4.37 -3.79
CA GLN A 207 -13.90 -3.06 -4.43
C GLN A 207 -14.73 -3.14 -5.71
N ASN A 208 -15.37 -2.03 -6.02
CA ASN A 208 -15.99 -1.78 -7.30
C ASN A 208 -15.53 -0.41 -7.79
N HIS A 209 -14.99 -0.36 -9.01
CA HIS A 209 -14.50 0.88 -9.57
C HIS A 209 -14.57 0.85 -11.10
N TYR A 210 -14.76 2.03 -11.67
CA TYR A 210 -14.76 2.22 -13.10
C TYR A 210 -13.42 2.78 -13.55
N LYS A 211 -12.93 2.31 -14.69
CA LYS A 211 -11.65 2.71 -15.28
C LYS A 211 -11.86 3.20 -16.71
N ARG A 212 -11.04 4.17 -17.10
CA ARG A 212 -10.89 4.56 -18.49
C ARG A 212 -9.55 4.06 -19.00
N TYR A 213 -9.61 3.07 -19.89
CA TYR A 213 -8.40 2.48 -20.48
C TYR A 213 -7.93 3.16 -21.76
N ASP A 214 -8.80 3.94 -22.41
CA ASP A 214 -8.51 4.48 -23.72
C ASP A 214 -7.39 5.52 -23.64
N LYS A 215 -6.26 5.17 -24.23
CA LYS A 215 -5.14 6.08 -24.46
C LYS A 215 -5.33 6.70 -25.82
N LEU A 216 -5.84 7.92 -25.85
CA LEU A 216 -6.08 8.68 -27.07
C LEU A 216 -5.02 9.74 -27.24
N THR A 217 -4.69 10.08 -28.49
CA THR A 217 -3.87 11.24 -28.79
C THR A 217 -4.63 12.54 -28.48
N ILE A 218 -3.91 13.64 -28.30
CA ILE A 218 -4.52 14.96 -28.05
C ILE A 218 -5.52 15.31 -29.16
N ALA A 219 -5.17 15.01 -30.41
CA ALA A 219 -6.03 15.28 -31.56
C ALA A 219 -7.34 14.47 -31.53
N GLU A 220 -7.31 13.23 -31.07
CA GLU A 220 -8.51 12.40 -30.89
C GLU A 220 -9.38 12.93 -29.76
N TRP A 221 -8.79 13.37 -28.65
CA TRP A 221 -9.53 14.01 -27.56
C TRP A 221 -10.19 15.31 -28.00
N GLU A 222 -9.51 16.15 -28.77
CA GLU A 222 -10.07 17.38 -29.33
C GLU A 222 -11.21 17.11 -30.31
N LYS A 223 -11.11 16.05 -31.11
CA LYS A 223 -12.18 15.63 -32.01
C LYS A 223 -13.41 15.17 -31.23
N GLN A 224 -13.24 14.36 -30.18
CA GLN A 224 -14.34 13.91 -29.31
C GLN A 224 -15.02 15.11 -28.62
N LYS A 225 -14.25 16.07 -28.11
CA LYS A 225 -14.78 17.28 -27.50
C LYS A 225 -15.65 18.10 -28.48
N LYS A 226 -15.21 18.23 -29.73
CA LYS A 226 -15.97 18.92 -30.79
C LYS A 226 -17.28 18.23 -31.13
N VAL A 227 -17.35 16.93 -30.99
CA VAL A 227 -18.55 16.13 -31.28
C VAL A 227 -19.47 16.01 -30.07
N GLY A 228 -19.09 16.54 -28.92
CA GLY A 228 -19.89 16.46 -27.69
C GLY A 228 -19.97 15.09 -27.04
N ILE A 229 -19.18 14.13 -27.51
CA ILE A 229 -19.15 12.74 -27.00
C ILE A 229 -18.31 12.61 -25.73
N GLY A 230 -17.61 13.65 -25.32
CA GLY A 230 -16.59 13.53 -24.28
C GLY A 230 -17.06 13.69 -22.83
N ALA A 231 -18.29 14.06 -22.58
CA ALA A 231 -18.69 14.44 -21.23
C ALA A 231 -19.81 13.58 -20.61
N GLY A 232 -20.18 12.50 -21.22
CA GLY A 232 -21.40 11.80 -20.84
C GLY A 232 -21.35 10.27 -20.76
N TYR A 233 -20.16 9.66 -20.68
CA TYR A 233 -20.08 8.20 -20.55
C TYR A 233 -18.96 7.79 -19.61
#